data_01093eb2bdeef3a4d388d629594312a0
#
_entry.id   01093eb2bdeef3a4d388d629594312a0
#
_cell.length_a   1.000
_cell.length_b   1.000
_cell.length_c   1.000
_cell.angle_alpha   90.00
_cell.angle_beta   90.00
_cell.angle_gamma   90.00
#
_symmetry.space_group_name_H-M   'P 1'
#
loop_
_entity.id
_entity.type
_entity.pdbx_description
1 polymer ?
#
loop_
_entity_poly.entity_id
_entity_poly.type
_entity_poly.pdbx_seq_one_letter_code
_entity_poly.pdbx_strand_id
1 'polypeptide(L)'
;MEPAEYALMDEAEGRMWWYRALHQRLLDALMPVRGQILDAGCGTGGFLAVLKRQRPDLTGFGLEWDHTAAARAKAKSAALVARGSVNALPFAAAAFDAVVSADVLCHAAVDPSATLAELRRVLKPGGRLVLNLPSYQWLMSAHDRHVHNARRFTARAAAALLRQAGFARIQTGYWNGLLLPLMIAQRKILARGDSVSDVAPFPPWLDVTLHAITKTERHLPVSLPFGGSVLAIAERP
;
A
#
# COMPACT_ATOMS: atom_id res chain seq x y z
N MET A 1 -14.30 -1.78 -1.14
CA MET A 1 -14.27 -1.20 0.23
C MET A 1 -15.61 -0.54 0.49
N GLU A 2 -16.13 -0.65 1.72
CA GLU A 2 -17.39 0.00 2.11
C GLU A 2 -17.22 1.51 2.23
N PRO A 3 -18.25 2.34 1.91
CA PRO A 3 -18.14 3.80 1.97
C PRO A 3 -17.70 4.36 3.33
N ALA A 4 -18.12 3.71 4.43
CA ALA A 4 -17.73 4.11 5.78
C ALA A 4 -16.21 3.95 6.02
N GLU A 5 -15.59 2.91 5.45
CA GLU A 5 -14.15 2.68 5.56
C GLU A 5 -13.32 3.75 4.86
N TYR A 6 -13.81 4.32 3.74
CA TYR A 6 -13.14 5.46 3.10
C TYR A 6 -13.14 6.72 3.99
N ALA A 7 -14.20 6.94 4.77
CA ALA A 7 -14.24 8.06 5.70
C ALA A 7 -13.25 7.87 6.86
N LEU A 8 -13.21 6.67 7.45
CA LEU A 8 -12.25 6.33 8.49
C LEU A 8 -10.80 6.42 7.98
N MET A 9 -10.53 5.92 6.77
CA MET A 9 -9.23 6.03 6.13
C MET A 9 -8.82 7.49 5.94
N ASP A 10 -9.72 8.33 5.44
CA ASP A 10 -9.46 9.76 5.20
C ASP A 10 -9.04 10.51 6.47
N GLU A 11 -9.63 10.17 7.61
CA GLU A 11 -9.27 10.72 8.91
C GLU A 11 -7.97 10.13 9.48
N ALA A 12 -7.73 8.83 9.25
CA ALA A 12 -6.63 8.09 9.86
C ALA A 12 -5.31 8.24 9.10
N GLU A 13 -5.33 8.31 7.76
CA GLU A 13 -4.12 8.19 6.92
C GLU A 13 -3.06 9.27 7.13
N GLY A 14 -3.44 10.43 7.70
CA GLY A 14 -2.50 11.49 8.08
C GLY A 14 -1.92 11.37 9.49
N ARG A 15 -2.53 10.55 10.37
CA ARG A 15 -2.24 10.54 11.81
C ARG A 15 -1.88 9.18 12.35
N MET A 16 -2.54 8.12 11.91
CA MET A 16 -2.38 6.77 12.44
C MET A 16 -0.97 6.21 12.16
N TRP A 17 -0.40 5.59 13.17
CA TRP A 17 0.96 5.03 13.18
C TRP A 17 1.26 4.16 11.95
N TRP A 18 0.32 3.31 11.55
CA TRP A 18 0.49 2.36 10.45
C TRP A 18 0.66 3.07 9.10
N TYR A 19 -0.22 4.06 8.79
CA TYR A 19 -0.10 4.85 7.56
C TYR A 19 1.19 5.65 7.52
N ARG A 20 1.59 6.26 8.66
CA ARG A 20 2.88 6.98 8.75
C ARG A 20 4.06 6.05 8.47
N ALA A 21 4.04 4.84 9.04
CA ALA A 21 5.07 3.83 8.81
C ALA A 21 5.09 3.32 7.36
N LEU A 22 3.91 3.07 6.78
CA LEU A 22 3.77 2.67 5.38
C LEU A 22 4.30 3.75 4.44
N HIS A 23 3.80 4.98 4.57
CA HIS A 23 4.19 6.10 3.70
C HIS A 23 5.70 6.31 3.71
N GLN A 24 6.33 6.18 4.87
CA GLN A 24 7.78 6.32 4.97
C GLN A 24 8.52 5.20 4.23
N ARG A 25 8.05 3.95 4.30
CA ARG A 25 8.64 2.83 3.55
C ARG A 25 8.46 2.99 2.04
N LEU A 26 7.31 3.49 1.61
CA LEU A 26 7.08 3.79 0.19
C LEU A 26 8.03 4.90 -0.30
N LEU A 27 8.23 5.94 0.50
CA LEU A 27 9.19 7.01 0.17
C LEU A 27 10.63 6.50 0.09
N ASP A 28 11.04 5.61 1.01
CA ASP A 28 12.37 4.99 0.98
C ASP A 28 12.57 4.17 -0.30
N ALA A 29 11.56 3.40 -0.68
CA ALA A 29 11.58 2.62 -1.91
C ALA A 29 11.67 3.50 -3.16
N LEU A 30 11.20 4.75 -3.09
CA LEU A 30 11.25 5.73 -4.16
C LEU A 30 12.51 6.64 -4.13
N MET A 31 13.42 6.48 -3.16
CA MET A 31 14.62 7.34 -3.04
C MET A 31 15.40 7.53 -4.34
N PRO A 32 15.70 6.47 -5.14
CA PRO A 32 16.45 6.61 -6.37
C PRO A 32 15.64 7.13 -7.57
N VAL A 33 14.30 7.28 -7.40
CA VAL A 33 13.40 7.65 -8.50
C VAL A 33 13.34 9.17 -8.68
N ARG A 34 13.17 9.61 -9.93
CA ARG A 34 12.87 10.99 -10.34
C ARG A 34 11.74 10.97 -11.36
N GLY A 35 11.01 12.08 -11.49
CA GLY A 35 9.98 12.25 -12.52
C GLY A 35 8.57 11.90 -12.07
N GLN A 36 7.84 11.11 -12.85
CA GLN A 36 6.40 10.88 -12.70
C GLN A 36 6.10 9.60 -11.94
N ILE A 37 5.27 9.69 -10.92
CA ILE A 37 4.88 8.58 -10.05
C ILE A 37 3.37 8.38 -10.13
N LEU A 38 2.93 7.17 -10.40
CA LEU A 38 1.52 6.77 -10.26
C LEU A 38 1.30 6.07 -8.91
N ASP A 39 0.32 6.52 -8.15
CA ASP A 39 -0.27 5.79 -7.02
C ASP A 39 -1.54 5.08 -7.53
N ALA A 40 -1.40 3.79 -7.81
CA ALA A 40 -2.45 2.96 -8.40
C ALA A 40 -3.33 2.33 -7.31
N GLY A 41 -4.51 2.91 -7.11
CA GLY A 41 -5.39 2.68 -5.96
C GLY A 41 -5.06 3.63 -4.82
N CYS A 42 -5.05 4.93 -5.11
CA CYS A 42 -4.57 5.95 -4.18
C CYS A 42 -5.51 6.25 -3.00
N GLY A 43 -6.66 5.60 -2.94
CA GLY A 43 -7.65 5.82 -1.88
C GLY A 43 -8.04 7.29 -1.76
N THR A 44 -7.98 7.82 -0.54
CA THR A 44 -8.27 9.24 -0.23
C THR A 44 -7.05 10.17 -0.36
N GLY A 45 -5.91 9.66 -0.88
CA GLY A 45 -4.78 10.46 -1.33
C GLY A 45 -3.73 10.78 -0.28
N GLY A 46 -3.73 10.08 0.86
CA GLY A 46 -2.78 10.33 1.93
C GLY A 46 -1.33 10.18 1.51
N PHE A 47 -0.99 9.13 0.77
CA PHE A 47 0.36 8.96 0.27
C PHE A 47 0.74 10.05 -0.74
N LEU A 48 -0.14 10.42 -1.66
CA LEU A 48 0.12 11.50 -2.64
C LEU A 48 0.38 12.85 -1.94
N ALA A 49 -0.36 13.16 -0.86
CA ALA A 49 -0.13 14.37 -0.08
C ALA A 49 1.23 14.34 0.64
N VAL A 50 1.64 13.18 1.16
CA VAL A 50 2.97 13.00 1.79
C VAL A 50 4.07 13.09 0.73
N LEU A 51 3.90 12.45 -0.43
CA LEU A 51 4.83 12.48 -1.56
C LEU A 51 5.11 13.92 -1.98
N LYS A 52 4.06 14.70 -2.23
CA LYS A 52 4.18 16.12 -2.62
C LYS A 52 4.97 16.95 -1.60
N ARG A 53 4.75 16.71 -0.31
CA ARG A 53 5.42 17.45 0.77
C ARG A 53 6.89 17.06 0.94
N GLN A 54 7.20 15.76 0.85
CA GLN A 54 8.53 15.23 1.17
C GLN A 54 9.43 15.03 -0.05
N ARG A 55 8.83 14.91 -1.23
CA ARG A 55 9.52 14.70 -2.51
C ARG A 55 8.97 15.65 -3.59
N PRO A 56 9.18 16.98 -3.43
CA PRO A 56 8.72 17.97 -4.40
C PRO A 56 9.39 17.84 -5.78
N ASP A 57 10.45 17.05 -5.86
CA ASP A 57 11.13 16.64 -7.10
C ASP A 57 10.37 15.58 -7.91
N LEU A 58 9.31 15.00 -7.33
CA LEU A 58 8.46 14.00 -7.97
C LEU A 58 7.08 14.58 -8.30
N THR A 59 6.54 14.22 -9.45
CA THR A 59 5.16 14.57 -9.84
C THR A 59 4.26 13.37 -9.60
N GLY A 60 3.37 13.48 -8.61
CA GLY A 60 2.42 12.43 -8.25
C GLY A 60 1.16 12.46 -9.10
N PHE A 61 0.72 11.30 -9.56
CA PHE A 61 -0.57 11.03 -10.18
C PHE A 61 -1.30 9.96 -9.38
N GLY A 62 -2.63 10.04 -9.32
CA GLY A 62 -3.47 9.05 -8.65
C GLY A 62 -4.39 8.32 -9.61
N LEU A 63 -4.71 7.07 -9.28
CA LEU A 63 -5.86 6.36 -9.84
C LEU A 63 -6.68 5.81 -8.69
N GLU A 64 -7.99 6.04 -8.72
CA GLU A 64 -8.91 5.48 -7.74
C GLU A 64 -10.23 5.08 -8.42
N TRP A 65 -10.79 3.95 -7.96
CA TRP A 65 -12.06 3.43 -8.48
C TRP A 65 -13.27 4.18 -7.92
N ASP A 66 -13.27 4.43 -6.61
CA ASP A 66 -14.37 5.08 -5.93
C ASP A 66 -14.41 6.59 -6.24
N HIS A 67 -15.58 7.09 -6.60
CA HIS A 67 -15.76 8.49 -6.96
C HIS A 67 -15.46 9.44 -5.79
N THR A 68 -15.94 9.10 -4.60
CA THR A 68 -15.80 9.96 -3.41
C THR A 68 -14.37 9.98 -2.93
N ALA A 69 -13.70 8.81 -2.90
CA ALA A 69 -12.29 8.72 -2.56
C ALA A 69 -11.41 9.47 -3.55
N ALA A 70 -11.66 9.34 -4.86
CA ALA A 70 -10.92 10.07 -5.89
C ALA A 70 -11.07 11.60 -5.74
N ALA A 71 -12.26 12.08 -5.43
CA ALA A 71 -12.51 13.51 -5.17
C ALA A 71 -11.74 13.99 -3.93
N ARG A 72 -11.74 13.22 -2.84
CA ARG A 72 -10.96 13.51 -1.62
C ARG A 72 -9.47 13.50 -1.90
N ALA A 73 -8.97 12.50 -2.65
CA ALA A 73 -7.56 12.40 -3.02
C ALA A 73 -7.09 13.64 -3.80
N LYS A 74 -7.89 14.09 -4.77
CA LYS A 74 -7.61 15.32 -5.52
C LYS A 74 -7.57 16.56 -4.62
N ALA A 75 -8.54 16.71 -3.73
CA ALA A 75 -8.61 17.85 -2.81
C ALA A 75 -7.42 17.85 -1.82
N LYS A 76 -7.07 16.69 -1.25
CA LYS A 76 -6.02 16.54 -0.24
C LYS A 76 -4.61 16.72 -0.80
N SER A 77 -4.32 16.10 -1.94
CA SER A 77 -2.97 16.07 -2.53
C SER A 77 -2.73 17.15 -3.56
N ALA A 78 -3.79 17.72 -4.15
CA ALA A 78 -3.75 18.55 -5.35
C ALA A 78 -3.05 17.86 -6.54
N ALA A 79 -2.96 16.52 -6.53
CA ALA A 79 -2.46 15.73 -7.65
C ALA A 79 -3.54 15.57 -8.72
N LEU A 80 -3.12 15.20 -9.93
CA LEU A 80 -4.04 14.74 -10.96
C LEU A 80 -4.49 13.31 -10.61
N VAL A 81 -5.77 13.15 -10.29
CA VAL A 81 -6.37 11.85 -9.95
C VAL A 81 -7.36 11.47 -11.03
N ALA A 82 -7.05 10.37 -11.72
CA ALA A 82 -7.96 9.72 -12.66
C ALA A 82 -8.89 8.75 -11.92
N ARG A 83 -10.10 8.61 -12.42
CA ARG A 83 -11.03 7.58 -11.95
C ARG A 83 -10.94 6.37 -12.88
N GLY A 84 -10.74 5.17 -12.32
CA GLY A 84 -10.60 3.95 -13.14
C GLY A 84 -10.24 2.71 -12.34
N SER A 85 -10.15 1.59 -13.04
CA SER A 85 -9.75 0.30 -12.47
C SER A 85 -8.26 0.05 -12.66
N VAL A 86 -7.62 -0.54 -11.65
CA VAL A 86 -6.23 -1.01 -11.77
C VAL A 86 -6.10 -2.20 -12.74
N ASN A 87 -7.20 -2.91 -13.03
CA ASN A 87 -7.22 -3.97 -14.02
C ASN A 87 -7.15 -3.46 -15.48
N ALA A 88 -7.40 -2.15 -15.71
CA ALA A 88 -7.33 -1.49 -17.01
C ALA A 88 -7.00 -0.01 -16.79
N LEU A 89 -5.72 0.34 -16.79
CA LEU A 89 -5.26 1.68 -16.47
C LEU A 89 -5.50 2.66 -17.62
N PRO A 90 -6.13 3.83 -17.38
CA PRO A 90 -6.42 4.81 -18.41
C PRO A 90 -5.19 5.70 -18.74
N PHE A 91 -4.02 5.11 -18.77
CA PHE A 91 -2.75 5.81 -19.03
C PHE A 91 -2.02 5.18 -20.21
N ALA A 92 -1.24 5.98 -20.90
CA ALA A 92 -0.38 5.49 -21.99
C ALA A 92 0.70 4.53 -21.47
N ALA A 93 1.20 3.68 -22.35
CA ALA A 93 2.35 2.83 -22.05
C ALA A 93 3.60 3.71 -21.79
N ALA A 94 4.47 3.25 -20.88
CA ALA A 94 5.74 3.92 -20.55
C ALA A 94 5.57 5.40 -20.12
N ALA A 95 4.50 5.70 -19.36
CA ALA A 95 4.21 7.05 -18.88
C ALA A 95 4.95 7.38 -17.58
N PHE A 96 5.19 6.38 -16.69
CA PHE A 96 5.65 6.63 -15.33
C PHE A 96 7.05 6.09 -15.07
N ASP A 97 7.81 6.83 -14.27
CA ASP A 97 9.14 6.44 -13.79
C ASP A 97 9.03 5.45 -12.61
N ALA A 98 7.96 5.57 -11.82
CA ALA A 98 7.58 4.55 -10.85
C ALA A 98 6.06 4.42 -10.69
N VAL A 99 5.64 3.25 -10.21
CA VAL A 99 4.26 3.00 -9.79
C VAL A 99 4.29 2.46 -8.36
N VAL A 100 3.45 3.01 -7.51
CA VAL A 100 3.15 2.52 -6.17
C VAL A 100 1.75 1.92 -6.18
N SER A 101 1.56 0.80 -5.49
CA SER A 101 0.23 0.25 -5.25
C SER A 101 0.21 -0.43 -3.87
N ALA A 102 -0.49 0.19 -2.93
CA ALA A 102 -0.51 -0.22 -1.54
C ALA A 102 -1.86 -0.85 -1.18
N ASP A 103 -1.83 -2.12 -0.79
CA ASP A 103 -2.98 -2.91 -0.36
C ASP A 103 -4.15 -2.95 -1.37
N VAL A 104 -3.82 -2.99 -2.68
CA VAL A 104 -4.79 -3.04 -3.77
C VAL A 104 -4.94 -4.45 -4.33
N LEU A 105 -3.84 -5.18 -4.55
CA LEU A 105 -3.87 -6.53 -5.14
C LEU A 105 -4.60 -7.56 -4.27
N CYS A 106 -4.84 -7.23 -3.00
CA CYS A 106 -5.57 -8.10 -2.07
C CYS A 106 -7.09 -8.07 -2.27
N HIS A 107 -7.65 -7.06 -2.92
CA HIS A 107 -9.09 -6.92 -3.09
C HIS A 107 -9.71 -7.97 -4.01
N ALA A 108 -10.95 -8.37 -3.73
CA ALA A 108 -11.70 -9.39 -4.49
C ALA A 108 -11.92 -8.99 -5.96
N ALA A 109 -12.21 -7.70 -6.21
CA ALA A 109 -12.47 -7.17 -7.54
C ALA A 109 -11.20 -6.93 -8.39
N VAL A 110 -10.02 -7.17 -7.83
CA VAL A 110 -8.75 -6.98 -8.51
C VAL A 110 -8.24 -8.33 -9.02
N ASP A 111 -7.97 -8.41 -10.32
CA ASP A 111 -7.21 -9.51 -10.92
C ASP A 111 -5.71 -9.20 -10.84
N PRO A 112 -4.93 -9.95 -10.04
CA PRO A 112 -3.51 -9.65 -9.88
C PRO A 112 -2.71 -9.74 -11.18
N SER A 113 -3.06 -10.68 -12.09
CA SER A 113 -2.34 -10.86 -13.34
C SER A 113 -2.61 -9.71 -14.30
N ALA A 114 -3.87 -9.35 -14.50
CA ALA A 114 -4.26 -8.21 -15.33
C ALA A 114 -3.68 -6.91 -14.77
N THR A 115 -3.79 -6.70 -13.45
CA THR A 115 -3.25 -5.51 -12.79
C THR A 115 -1.74 -5.40 -12.98
N LEU A 116 -0.97 -6.46 -12.72
CA LEU A 116 0.48 -6.42 -12.88
C LEU A 116 0.92 -6.21 -14.34
N ALA A 117 0.17 -6.75 -15.30
CA ALA A 117 0.41 -6.48 -16.73
C ALA A 117 0.20 -4.98 -17.03
N GLU A 118 -0.85 -4.37 -16.52
CA GLU A 118 -1.13 -2.94 -16.68
C GLU A 118 -0.10 -2.05 -15.97
N LEU A 119 0.26 -2.37 -14.70
CA LEU A 119 1.31 -1.66 -13.97
C LEU A 119 2.65 -1.72 -14.74
N ARG A 120 2.98 -2.90 -15.30
CA ARG A 120 4.17 -3.04 -16.15
C ARG A 120 4.05 -2.25 -17.45
N ARG A 121 2.89 -2.23 -18.10
CA ARG A 121 2.66 -1.50 -19.34
C ARG A 121 2.89 0.01 -19.19
N VAL A 122 2.38 0.59 -18.11
CA VAL A 122 2.47 2.04 -17.88
C VAL A 122 3.82 2.51 -17.34
N LEU A 123 4.61 1.61 -16.74
CA LEU A 123 5.99 1.91 -16.33
C LEU A 123 6.89 2.11 -17.55
N LYS A 124 7.84 3.02 -17.50
CA LYS A 124 8.95 3.12 -18.45
C LYS A 124 9.88 1.90 -18.34
N PRO A 125 10.64 1.54 -19.39
CA PRO A 125 11.78 0.61 -19.24
C PRO A 125 12.72 1.12 -18.12
N GLY A 126 13.15 0.24 -17.23
CA GLY A 126 13.89 0.58 -16.02
C GLY A 126 13.05 1.21 -14.90
N GLY A 127 11.75 1.43 -15.14
CA GLY A 127 10.84 2.00 -14.16
C GLY A 127 10.57 1.08 -12.97
N ARG A 128 10.30 1.66 -11.81
CA ARG A 128 10.20 0.96 -10.54
C ARG A 128 8.75 0.71 -10.13
N LEU A 129 8.44 -0.53 -9.76
CA LEU A 129 7.20 -0.91 -9.08
C LEU A 129 7.45 -1.07 -7.59
N VAL A 130 6.58 -0.49 -6.77
CA VAL A 130 6.55 -0.66 -5.31
C VAL A 130 5.17 -1.13 -4.89
N LEU A 131 5.09 -2.31 -4.29
CA LEU A 131 3.85 -2.88 -3.77
C LEU A 131 3.93 -3.00 -2.25
N ASN A 132 2.85 -2.62 -1.55
CA ASN A 132 2.58 -3.09 -0.21
C ASN A 132 1.44 -4.09 -0.25
N LEU A 133 1.59 -5.22 0.46
CA LEU A 133 0.63 -6.32 0.46
C LEU A 133 0.41 -6.81 1.87
N PRO A 134 -0.83 -7.12 2.29
CA PRO A 134 -1.08 -7.71 3.60
C PRO A 134 -0.52 -9.14 3.63
N SER A 135 0.14 -9.49 4.74
CA SER A 135 0.80 -10.79 4.85
C SER A 135 -0.11 -11.88 5.39
N TYR A 136 0.21 -13.11 5.02
CA TYR A 136 -0.32 -14.39 5.53
C TYR A 136 -1.85 -14.56 5.47
N GLN A 137 -2.31 -15.50 4.67
CA GLN A 137 -3.73 -15.82 4.53
C GLN A 137 -4.41 -16.16 5.86
N TRP A 138 -3.70 -16.81 6.79
CA TRP A 138 -4.23 -17.16 8.12
C TRP A 138 -4.45 -15.95 9.04
N LEU A 139 -3.90 -14.75 8.71
CA LEU A 139 -4.17 -13.49 9.43
C LEU A 139 -5.45 -12.78 8.96
N MET A 140 -6.22 -13.38 8.05
CA MET A 140 -7.51 -12.85 7.61
C MET A 140 -8.40 -12.54 8.81
N SER A 141 -9.08 -11.38 8.81
CA SER A 141 -9.88 -10.87 9.91
C SER A 141 -11.22 -10.29 9.44
N ALA A 142 -12.04 -9.81 10.37
CA ALA A 142 -13.26 -9.07 10.05
C ALA A 142 -12.98 -7.83 9.21
N HIS A 143 -11.92 -7.08 9.54
CA HIS A 143 -11.51 -5.91 8.76
C HIS A 143 -11.29 -6.26 7.28
N ASP A 144 -10.65 -7.40 6.96
CA ASP A 144 -10.45 -7.81 5.57
C ASP A 144 -11.78 -7.97 4.81
N ARG A 145 -12.84 -8.42 5.50
CA ARG A 145 -14.19 -8.51 4.89
C ARG A 145 -14.76 -7.12 4.57
N HIS A 146 -14.66 -6.17 5.51
CA HIS A 146 -15.15 -4.79 5.31
C HIS A 146 -14.43 -4.06 4.17
N VAL A 147 -13.13 -4.29 4.01
CA VAL A 147 -12.37 -3.72 2.89
C VAL A 147 -12.39 -4.62 1.64
N HIS A 148 -13.18 -5.71 1.65
CA HIS A 148 -13.32 -6.67 0.54
C HIS A 148 -12.01 -7.33 0.11
N ASN A 149 -11.11 -7.61 1.05
CA ASN A 149 -9.91 -8.38 0.78
C ASN A 149 -10.26 -9.86 0.58
N ALA A 150 -9.76 -10.46 -0.48
CA ALA A 150 -9.91 -11.89 -0.78
C ALA A 150 -8.63 -12.69 -0.56
N ARG A 151 -7.49 -12.00 -0.52
CA ARG A 151 -6.17 -12.66 -0.46
C ARG A 151 -5.16 -11.88 0.35
N ARG A 152 -4.18 -12.62 0.88
CA ARG A 152 -3.01 -12.13 1.56
C ARG A 152 -1.79 -12.88 1.02
N PHE A 153 -0.62 -12.30 1.15
CA PHE A 153 0.57 -12.76 0.44
C PHE A 153 1.69 -13.17 1.39
N THR A 154 2.57 -14.04 0.94
CA THR A 154 3.91 -14.20 1.52
C THR A 154 4.92 -13.47 0.63
N ALA A 155 6.08 -13.13 1.17
CA ALA A 155 7.15 -12.52 0.37
C ALA A 155 7.54 -13.40 -0.84
N ARG A 156 7.57 -14.73 -0.64
CA ARG A 156 7.82 -15.71 -1.71
C ARG A 156 6.74 -15.70 -2.79
N ALA A 157 5.46 -15.65 -2.40
CA ALA A 157 4.34 -15.60 -3.35
C ALA A 157 4.33 -14.29 -4.14
N ALA A 158 4.59 -13.15 -3.47
CA ALA A 158 4.72 -11.85 -4.13
C ALA A 158 5.87 -11.86 -5.16
N ALA A 159 7.04 -12.40 -4.80
CA ALA A 159 8.16 -12.52 -5.72
C ALA A 159 7.86 -13.43 -6.91
N ALA A 160 7.15 -14.54 -6.70
CA ALA A 160 6.75 -15.44 -7.79
C ALA A 160 5.77 -14.75 -8.76
N LEU A 161 4.78 -14.04 -8.23
CA LEU A 161 3.79 -13.31 -9.01
C LEU A 161 4.45 -12.21 -9.88
N LEU A 162 5.39 -11.45 -9.30
CA LEU A 162 6.15 -10.43 -10.04
C LEU A 162 7.01 -11.02 -11.15
N ARG A 163 7.68 -12.17 -10.90
CA ARG A 163 8.44 -12.87 -11.96
C ARG A 163 7.54 -13.33 -13.11
N GLN A 164 6.39 -13.90 -12.79
CA GLN A 164 5.41 -14.33 -13.80
C GLN A 164 4.89 -13.17 -14.65
N ALA A 165 4.75 -11.97 -14.02
CA ALA A 165 4.36 -10.76 -14.73
C ALA A 165 5.51 -10.10 -15.52
N GLY A 166 6.71 -10.70 -15.55
CA GLY A 166 7.85 -10.24 -16.35
C GLY A 166 8.62 -9.08 -15.72
N PHE A 167 8.55 -8.88 -14.40
CA PHE A 167 9.40 -7.94 -13.67
C PHE A 167 10.78 -8.56 -13.36
N ALA A 168 11.78 -7.69 -13.26
CA ALA A 168 13.16 -8.05 -12.91
C ALA A 168 13.59 -7.36 -11.59
N ARG A 169 14.79 -7.66 -11.11
CA ARG A 169 15.41 -7.09 -9.90
C ARG A 169 14.47 -7.06 -8.70
N ILE A 170 13.75 -8.17 -8.51
CA ILE A 170 12.71 -8.30 -7.50
C ILE A 170 13.33 -8.43 -6.11
N GLN A 171 12.92 -7.52 -5.23
CA GLN A 171 13.24 -7.53 -3.81
C GLN A 171 11.94 -7.61 -3.02
N THR A 172 11.83 -8.57 -2.10
CA THR A 172 10.66 -8.70 -1.23
C THR A 172 11.10 -8.86 0.20
N GLY A 173 10.43 -8.18 1.12
CA GLY A 173 10.72 -8.27 2.55
C GLY A 173 9.45 -8.08 3.37
N TYR A 174 9.47 -8.61 4.59
CA TYR A 174 8.42 -8.34 5.56
C TYR A 174 8.72 -7.07 6.33
N TRP A 175 7.67 -6.43 6.79
CA TRP A 175 7.73 -5.35 7.76
C TRP A 175 6.55 -5.42 8.73
N ASN A 176 6.60 -4.62 9.79
CA ASN A 176 5.69 -4.69 10.91
C ASN A 176 5.78 -6.07 11.62
N GLY A 177 7.01 -6.57 11.74
CA GLY A 177 7.32 -7.87 12.36
C GLY A 177 7.35 -7.79 13.87
N LEU A 178 7.88 -6.72 14.44
CA LEU A 178 7.91 -6.53 15.90
C LEU A 178 6.51 -6.43 16.51
N LEU A 179 5.53 -5.91 15.76
CA LEU A 179 4.12 -5.82 16.19
C LEU A 179 3.28 -7.03 15.76
N LEU A 180 3.84 -7.99 15.02
CA LEU A 180 3.10 -9.16 14.56
C LEU A 180 2.48 -9.99 15.72
N PRO A 181 3.16 -10.24 16.85
CA PRO A 181 2.54 -10.92 17.97
C PRO A 181 1.31 -10.20 18.52
N LEU A 182 1.36 -8.86 18.61
CA LEU A 182 0.23 -8.04 19.03
C LEU A 182 -0.92 -8.12 18.03
N MET A 183 -0.63 -8.07 16.72
CA MET A 183 -1.65 -8.24 15.67
C MET A 183 -2.33 -9.61 15.75
N ILE A 184 -1.56 -10.68 16.00
CA ILE A 184 -2.10 -12.03 16.17
C ILE A 184 -3.04 -12.07 17.39
N ALA A 185 -2.59 -11.55 18.53
CA ALA A 185 -3.38 -11.49 19.74
C ALA A 185 -4.68 -10.71 19.51
N GLN A 186 -4.62 -9.54 18.90
CA GLN A 186 -5.78 -8.73 18.59
C GLN A 186 -6.76 -9.48 17.68
N ARG A 187 -6.28 -10.04 16.55
CA ARG A 187 -7.13 -10.64 15.51
C ARG A 187 -7.65 -12.03 15.85
N LYS A 188 -6.95 -12.82 16.67
CA LYS A 188 -7.29 -14.22 16.96
C LYS A 188 -7.81 -14.46 18.37
N ILE A 189 -7.44 -13.62 19.32
CA ILE A 189 -7.76 -13.82 20.75
C ILE A 189 -8.76 -12.78 21.24
N LEU A 190 -8.52 -11.49 20.94
CA LEU A 190 -9.29 -10.37 21.48
C LEU A 190 -10.47 -9.96 20.59
N ALA A 191 -10.42 -10.25 19.29
CA ALA A 191 -11.50 -9.91 18.36
C ALA A 191 -12.72 -10.80 18.61
N ARG A 192 -13.59 -10.34 19.51
CA ARG A 192 -14.93 -10.90 19.74
C ARG A 192 -15.95 -10.02 19.02
N GLY A 193 -16.34 -10.41 17.81
CA GLY A 193 -17.38 -9.73 17.02
C GLY A 193 -16.87 -9.10 15.71
N ASP A 194 -17.80 -8.94 14.77
CA ASP A 194 -17.56 -8.48 13.39
C ASP A 194 -17.45 -6.96 13.23
N SER A 195 -17.35 -6.18 14.33
CA SER A 195 -17.68 -4.77 14.30
C SER A 195 -16.50 -3.78 14.44
N VAL A 196 -15.24 -4.24 14.54
CA VAL A 196 -14.13 -3.30 14.78
C VAL A 196 -13.24 -3.20 13.53
N SER A 197 -13.22 -2.01 12.92
CA SER A 197 -12.28 -1.67 11.87
C SER A 197 -10.86 -1.51 12.46
N ASP A 198 -9.84 -2.06 11.77
CA ASP A 198 -8.43 -1.89 12.16
C ASP A 198 -7.97 -0.42 12.03
N VAL A 199 -8.75 0.44 11.38
CA VAL A 199 -8.49 1.89 11.22
C VAL A 199 -9.14 2.75 12.30
N ALA A 200 -9.76 2.15 13.33
CA ALA A 200 -10.29 2.90 14.46
C ALA A 200 -9.18 3.70 15.18
N PRO A 201 -9.49 4.91 15.68
CA PRO A 201 -8.48 5.74 16.34
C PRO A 201 -7.89 5.06 17.58
N PHE A 202 -6.57 5.07 17.67
CA PHE A 202 -5.85 4.64 18.88
C PHE A 202 -5.73 5.80 19.87
N PRO A 203 -5.66 5.51 21.19
CA PRO A 203 -5.22 6.52 22.17
C PRO A 203 -3.87 7.11 21.74
N PRO A 204 -3.67 8.44 21.85
CA PRO A 204 -2.46 9.12 21.34
C PRO A 204 -1.14 8.51 21.81
N TRP A 205 -1.05 8.12 23.08
CA TRP A 205 0.16 7.51 23.64
C TRP A 205 0.47 6.16 23.00
N LEU A 206 -0.57 5.35 22.68
CA LEU A 206 -0.43 4.04 22.05
C LEU A 206 0.00 4.21 20.59
N ASP A 207 -0.61 5.14 19.86
CA ASP A 207 -0.24 5.45 18.47
C ASP A 207 1.23 5.88 18.36
N VAL A 208 1.70 6.76 19.27
CA VAL A 208 3.10 7.17 19.34
C VAL A 208 4.03 5.98 19.62
N THR A 209 3.65 5.11 20.56
CA THR A 209 4.44 3.92 20.93
C THR A 209 4.54 2.93 19.74
N LEU A 210 3.42 2.61 19.12
CA LEU A 210 3.38 1.70 17.96
C LEU A 210 4.19 2.27 16.78
N HIS A 211 4.11 3.59 16.56
CA HIS A 211 4.92 4.25 15.54
C HIS A 211 6.42 4.20 15.87
N ALA A 212 6.81 4.39 17.12
CA ALA A 212 8.20 4.29 17.54
C ALA A 212 8.78 2.89 17.32
N ILE A 213 7.99 1.84 17.62
CA ILE A 213 8.38 0.44 17.37
C ILE A 213 8.60 0.21 15.87
N THR A 214 7.67 0.63 15.00
CA THR A 214 7.82 0.45 13.54
C THR A 214 8.95 1.29 12.96
N LYS A 215 9.23 2.48 13.54
CA LYS A 215 10.39 3.30 13.19
C LYS A 215 11.69 2.60 13.57
N THR A 216 11.78 2.02 14.76
CA THR A 216 12.95 1.25 15.19
C THR A 216 13.19 0.07 14.26
N GLU A 217 12.14 -0.70 13.95
CA GLU A 217 12.24 -1.82 13.01
C GLU A 217 12.80 -1.41 11.64
N ARG A 218 12.39 -0.25 11.12
CA ARG A 218 12.87 0.27 9.83
C ARG A 218 14.39 0.51 9.81
N HIS A 219 15.00 0.79 10.95
CA HIS A 219 16.43 1.06 11.08
C HIS A 219 17.26 -0.17 11.52
N LEU A 220 16.62 -1.33 11.68
CA LEU A 220 17.36 -2.56 11.97
C LEU A 220 18.29 -2.91 10.79
N PRO A 221 19.51 -3.36 11.05
CA PRO A 221 20.45 -3.76 9.99
C PRO A 221 20.07 -5.09 9.31
N VAL A 222 19.01 -5.74 9.79
CA VAL A 222 18.52 -7.03 9.29
C VAL A 222 17.02 -6.96 8.98
N SER A 223 16.62 -7.64 7.91
CA SER A 223 15.21 -7.84 7.60
C SER A 223 14.65 -8.99 8.43
N LEU A 224 13.53 -8.78 9.07
CA LEU A 224 12.83 -9.84 9.79
C LEU A 224 12.25 -10.85 8.77
N PRO A 225 12.30 -12.17 9.07
CA PRO A 225 11.76 -13.21 8.19
C PRO A 225 10.24 -13.33 8.23
N PHE A 226 9.58 -12.44 8.98
CA PHE A 226 8.14 -12.39 9.17
C PHE A 226 7.67 -10.94 9.40
N GLY A 227 6.38 -10.67 9.18
CA GLY A 227 5.78 -9.36 9.45
C GLY A 227 4.32 -9.29 9.05
N GLY A 228 3.62 -8.26 9.47
CA GLY A 228 2.21 -8.02 9.17
C GLY A 228 1.94 -7.63 7.71
N SER A 229 2.98 -7.15 7.02
CA SER A 229 2.91 -6.73 5.62
C SER A 229 4.16 -7.17 4.84
N VAL A 230 4.00 -7.26 3.52
CA VAL A 230 5.10 -7.51 2.56
C VAL A 230 5.31 -6.24 1.74
N LEU A 231 6.52 -5.71 1.75
CA LEU A 231 6.96 -4.71 0.78
C LEU A 231 7.67 -5.44 -0.36
N ALA A 232 7.25 -5.17 -1.60
CA ALA A 232 7.86 -5.73 -2.78
C ALA A 232 8.28 -4.60 -3.72
N ILE A 233 9.52 -4.66 -4.20
CA ILE A 233 10.10 -3.71 -5.15
C ILE A 233 10.56 -4.50 -6.35
N ALA A 234 10.27 -4.01 -7.55
CA ALA A 234 10.69 -4.65 -8.79
C ALA A 234 10.93 -3.60 -9.88
N GLU A 235 11.59 -3.98 -10.97
CA GLU A 235 11.85 -3.10 -12.11
C GLU A 235 11.26 -3.69 -13.39
N ARG A 236 10.73 -2.83 -14.24
CA ARG A 236 10.39 -3.19 -15.61
C ARG A 236 11.70 -3.30 -16.42
N PRO A 237 12.03 -4.49 -16.99
CA PRO A 237 13.17 -4.61 -17.90
C PRO A 237 12.99 -3.80 -19.17
#